data_389c619432ec5f2518e092542018f3d4
#
_entry.id   389c619432ec5f2518e092542018f3d4
#
_cell.length_a   1.000
_cell.length_b   1.000
_cell.length_c   1.000
_cell.angle_alpha   90.00
_cell.angle_beta   90.00
_cell.angle_gamma   90.00
#
_symmetry.space_group_name_H-M   'P 1'
#
loop_
_entity.id
_entity.type
_entity.pdbx_description
1 polymer ?
#
loop_
_entity_poly.entity_id
_entity_poly.type
_entity_poly.pdbx_seq_one_letter_code
_entity_poly.pdbx_strand_id
1 'polypeptide(L)'
;GITAAYLVAMALFSPVPVWLQLLLWIVTGAVASFILLGDLRRQLFTSPLFAWFQRVLPPMSATERDAIEAGTVWWDGELFSGKPDWDKLLAYPKAKLSEEEQAFIDGPTEELCAMISDWQVGQQMDLPEKAWEHIKQHGFFALIIPKEYGGKGFSAYAHSQVAMKLATRSGDLASTVMVPNSLGPAELLLHYGTDEQRQHYLPRMARGDDIPCFALT
;
A
#
# COMPACT_ATOMS: atom_id res chain seq x y z
N GLY A 1 17.08 -12.90 -29.13
CA GLY A 1 16.15 -11.81 -29.11
C GLY A 1 16.62 -10.61 -29.92
N ILE A 2 15.98 -9.45 -29.77
CA ILE A 2 16.23 -8.19 -30.51
C ILE A 2 17.71 -7.76 -30.44
N THR A 3 18.36 -7.88 -29.28
CA THR A 3 19.76 -7.53 -29.09
C THR A 3 20.71 -8.38 -29.97
N ALA A 4 20.43 -9.68 -30.06
CA ALA A 4 21.24 -10.56 -30.92
C ALA A 4 21.07 -10.22 -32.41
N ALA A 5 19.83 -9.95 -32.85
CA ALA A 5 19.54 -9.51 -34.21
C ALA A 5 20.23 -8.16 -34.54
N TYR A 6 20.22 -7.22 -33.62
CA TYR A 6 20.91 -5.94 -33.75
C TYR A 6 22.41 -6.10 -33.89
N LEU A 7 23.04 -6.96 -33.06
CA LEU A 7 24.47 -7.23 -33.12
C LEU A 7 24.86 -7.91 -34.45
N VAL A 8 24.05 -8.85 -34.95
CA VAL A 8 24.26 -9.47 -36.25
C VAL A 8 24.16 -8.45 -37.40
N ALA A 9 23.15 -7.57 -37.34
CA ALA A 9 22.99 -6.50 -38.32
C ALA A 9 24.18 -5.52 -38.29
N MET A 10 24.67 -5.15 -37.12
CA MET A 10 25.89 -4.36 -36.98
C MET A 10 27.12 -5.05 -37.57
N ALA A 11 27.28 -6.34 -37.36
CA ALA A 11 28.39 -7.11 -37.89
C ALA A 11 28.38 -7.14 -39.42
N LEU A 12 27.21 -7.21 -40.05
CA LEU A 12 27.04 -7.33 -41.49
C LEU A 12 27.05 -6.00 -42.25
N PHE A 13 26.51 -4.92 -41.63
CA PHE A 13 26.23 -3.68 -42.33
C PHE A 13 27.00 -2.45 -41.80
N SER A 14 27.78 -2.58 -40.73
CA SER A 14 28.50 -1.44 -40.16
C SER A 14 29.88 -1.25 -40.75
N PRO A 15 30.29 -0.02 -41.08
CA PRO A 15 31.67 0.30 -41.51
C PRO A 15 32.70 0.29 -40.37
N VAL A 16 32.28 -0.13 -39.17
CA VAL A 16 33.16 -0.15 -37.99
C VAL A 16 34.26 -1.18 -38.11
N PRO A 17 35.52 -0.87 -37.74
CA PRO A 17 36.62 -1.81 -37.78
C PRO A 17 36.35 -3.09 -36.99
N VAL A 18 36.80 -4.23 -37.52
CA VAL A 18 36.51 -5.56 -36.93
C VAL A 18 36.93 -5.66 -35.46
N TRP A 19 38.07 -5.07 -35.08
CA TRP A 19 38.51 -5.09 -33.68
C TRP A 19 37.55 -4.38 -32.73
N LEU A 20 36.91 -3.28 -33.17
CA LEU A 20 35.93 -2.54 -32.37
C LEU A 20 34.61 -3.32 -32.28
N GLN A 21 34.21 -4.01 -33.35
CA GLN A 21 33.04 -4.90 -33.32
C GLN A 21 33.27 -6.05 -32.32
N LEU A 22 34.45 -6.68 -32.33
CA LEU A 22 34.79 -7.74 -31.37
C LEU A 22 34.77 -7.22 -29.93
N LEU A 23 35.30 -6.03 -29.68
CA LEU A 23 35.24 -5.40 -28.37
C LEU A 23 33.78 -5.20 -27.90
N LEU A 24 32.92 -4.65 -28.76
CA LEU A 24 31.51 -4.47 -28.49
C LEU A 24 30.78 -5.80 -28.20
N TRP A 25 31.10 -6.85 -28.94
CA TRP A 25 30.55 -8.19 -28.69
C TRP A 25 30.98 -8.75 -27.33
N ILE A 26 32.26 -8.60 -26.98
CA ILE A 26 32.80 -9.05 -25.68
C ILE A 26 32.10 -8.28 -24.54
N VAL A 27 32.03 -6.96 -24.62
CA VAL A 27 31.37 -6.13 -23.60
C VAL A 27 29.88 -6.48 -23.48
N THR A 28 29.17 -6.58 -24.60
CA THR A 28 27.76 -6.94 -24.60
C THR A 28 27.54 -8.35 -24.06
N GLY A 29 28.40 -9.30 -24.42
CA GLY A 29 28.33 -10.66 -23.89
C GLY A 29 28.59 -10.71 -22.39
N ALA A 30 29.55 -9.95 -21.90
CA ALA A 30 29.86 -9.85 -20.47
C ALA A 30 28.67 -9.25 -19.69
N VAL A 31 28.09 -8.14 -20.17
CA VAL A 31 26.92 -7.50 -19.57
C VAL A 31 25.70 -8.43 -19.61
N ALA A 32 25.44 -9.06 -20.75
CA ALA A 32 24.34 -10.00 -20.89
C ALA A 32 24.52 -11.21 -19.95
N SER A 33 25.74 -11.76 -19.85
CA SER A 33 26.06 -12.85 -18.93
C SER A 33 25.82 -12.44 -17.48
N PHE A 34 26.24 -11.23 -17.09
CA PHE A 34 26.03 -10.70 -15.76
C PHE A 34 24.53 -10.52 -15.43
N ILE A 35 23.72 -10.09 -16.39
CA ILE A 35 22.28 -9.89 -16.20
C ILE A 35 21.51 -11.22 -16.22
N LEU A 36 21.81 -12.10 -17.17
CA LEU A 36 21.04 -13.31 -17.46
C LEU A 36 21.44 -14.50 -16.59
N LEU A 37 22.74 -14.61 -16.23
CA LEU A 37 23.25 -15.70 -15.39
C LEU A 37 23.14 -15.32 -13.91
N GLY A 38 22.00 -15.64 -13.30
CA GLY A 38 21.68 -15.29 -11.92
C GLY A 38 22.72 -15.79 -10.91
N ASP A 39 23.27 -17.01 -11.10
CA ASP A 39 24.26 -17.59 -10.20
C ASP A 39 25.59 -16.84 -10.26
N LEU A 40 26.03 -16.45 -11.46
CA LEU A 40 27.25 -15.66 -11.64
C LEU A 40 27.12 -14.29 -10.98
N ARG A 41 26.01 -13.61 -11.20
CA ARG A 41 25.70 -12.32 -10.56
C ARG A 41 25.64 -12.46 -9.04
N ARG A 42 24.99 -13.53 -8.54
CA ARG A 42 24.90 -13.79 -7.10
C ARG A 42 26.27 -13.96 -6.47
N GLN A 43 27.13 -14.78 -7.06
CA GLN A 43 28.46 -15.05 -6.51
C GLN A 43 29.40 -13.85 -6.57
N LEU A 44 29.46 -13.18 -7.73
CA LEU A 44 30.43 -12.11 -7.95
C LEU A 44 30.02 -10.75 -7.41
N PHE A 45 28.73 -10.48 -7.31
CA PHE A 45 28.22 -9.15 -6.96
C PHE A 45 27.24 -9.16 -5.80
N THR A 46 26.12 -9.89 -5.92
CA THR A 46 25.03 -9.77 -4.96
C THR A 46 25.40 -10.25 -3.57
N SER A 47 26.04 -11.41 -3.45
CA SER A 47 26.40 -11.95 -2.13
C SER A 47 27.50 -11.16 -1.43
N PRO A 48 28.59 -10.73 -2.09
CA PRO A 48 29.57 -9.84 -1.45
C PRO A 48 28.98 -8.49 -1.03
N LEU A 49 28.17 -7.89 -1.91
CA LEU A 49 27.50 -6.63 -1.60
C LEU A 49 26.52 -6.76 -0.43
N PHE A 50 25.74 -7.84 -0.40
CA PHE A 50 24.83 -8.14 0.68
C PHE A 50 25.54 -8.36 2.02
N ALA A 51 26.63 -9.11 2.01
CA ALA A 51 27.45 -9.32 3.20
C ALA A 51 28.07 -8.01 3.73
N TRP A 52 28.49 -7.11 2.83
CA TRP A 52 28.94 -5.77 3.21
C TRP A 52 27.78 -4.96 3.79
N PHE A 53 26.62 -4.95 3.13
CA PHE A 53 25.44 -4.20 3.58
C PHE A 53 24.98 -4.63 4.97
N GLN A 54 24.95 -5.95 5.24
CA GLN A 54 24.61 -6.49 6.57
C GLN A 54 25.52 -5.98 7.70
N ARG A 55 26.80 -5.68 7.40
CA ARG A 55 27.74 -5.13 8.40
C ARG A 55 27.54 -3.65 8.69
N VAL A 56 26.98 -2.92 7.73
CA VAL A 56 26.76 -1.47 7.83
C VAL A 56 25.39 -1.14 8.41
N LEU A 57 24.43 -2.08 8.33
CA LEU A 57 23.12 -1.91 8.93
C LEU A 57 23.20 -1.79 10.45
N PRO A 58 22.49 -0.83 11.05
CA PRO A 58 22.36 -0.78 12.50
C PRO A 58 21.73 -2.08 13.03
N PRO A 59 22.05 -2.51 14.23
CA PRO A 59 21.42 -3.66 14.84
C PRO A 59 19.92 -3.40 15.03
N MET A 60 19.12 -4.41 14.69
CA MET A 60 17.67 -4.38 14.90
C MET A 60 17.35 -4.17 16.39
N SER A 61 16.47 -3.25 16.71
CA SER A 61 16.00 -3.03 18.08
C SER A 61 15.18 -4.24 18.58
N ALA A 62 15.06 -4.37 19.90
CA ALA A 62 14.25 -5.43 20.50
C ALA A 62 12.78 -5.36 20.02
N THR A 63 12.21 -4.15 20.00
CA THR A 63 10.83 -3.91 19.56
C THR A 63 10.60 -4.29 18.09
N GLU A 64 11.54 -3.97 17.20
CA GLU A 64 11.46 -4.38 15.78
C GLU A 64 11.52 -5.90 15.64
N ARG A 65 12.38 -6.56 16.42
CA ARG A 65 12.48 -8.02 16.44
C ARG A 65 11.19 -8.65 16.92
N ASP A 66 10.64 -8.19 18.04
CA ASP A 66 9.39 -8.68 18.60
C ASP A 66 8.23 -8.50 17.61
N ALA A 67 8.17 -7.37 16.90
CA ALA A 67 7.17 -7.12 15.87
C ALA A 67 7.29 -8.09 14.68
N ILE A 68 8.52 -8.37 14.23
CA ILE A 68 8.76 -9.31 13.12
C ILE A 68 8.45 -10.75 13.56
N GLU A 69 8.85 -11.14 14.77
CA GLU A 69 8.61 -12.49 15.29
C GLU A 69 7.13 -12.75 15.62
N ALA A 70 6.38 -11.74 16.04
CA ALA A 70 4.95 -11.80 16.28
C ALA A 70 4.12 -11.75 14.99
N GLY A 71 4.66 -11.17 13.91
CA GLY A 71 3.95 -10.96 12.65
C GLY A 71 3.77 -12.24 11.85
N THR A 72 2.62 -12.37 11.20
CA THR A 72 2.39 -13.37 10.16
C THR A 72 2.59 -12.72 8.79
N VAL A 73 3.45 -13.32 7.98
CA VAL A 73 3.69 -12.85 6.61
C VAL A 73 2.73 -13.56 5.68
N TRP A 74 1.94 -12.78 4.96
CA TRP A 74 1.03 -13.32 3.95
C TRP A 74 1.76 -13.49 2.60
N TRP A 75 1.04 -13.54 1.49
CA TRP A 75 1.61 -13.72 0.15
C TRP A 75 2.63 -12.62 -0.23
N ASP A 76 2.50 -11.40 0.29
CA ASP A 76 3.43 -10.31 0.05
C ASP A 76 4.89 -10.66 0.41
N GLY A 77 5.10 -11.55 1.37
CA GLY A 77 6.42 -12.10 1.67
C GLY A 77 7.07 -12.85 0.50
N GLU A 78 6.28 -13.41 -0.40
CA GLU A 78 6.77 -14.10 -1.59
C GLU A 78 7.51 -13.15 -2.55
N LEU A 79 7.17 -11.85 -2.57
CA LEU A 79 7.84 -10.84 -3.40
C LEU A 79 9.33 -10.74 -3.07
N PHE A 80 9.69 -10.94 -1.80
CA PHE A 80 11.08 -10.89 -1.33
C PHE A 80 11.86 -12.17 -1.63
N SER A 81 11.21 -13.25 -2.05
CA SER A 81 11.87 -14.48 -2.48
C SER A 81 12.60 -14.32 -3.82
N GLY A 82 12.26 -13.30 -4.61
CA GLY A 82 12.72 -13.09 -5.98
C GLY A 82 12.05 -14.05 -7.01
N LYS A 83 11.18 -14.94 -6.56
CA LYS A 83 10.40 -15.85 -7.41
C LYS A 83 9.02 -16.09 -6.77
N PRO A 84 8.17 -15.06 -6.74
CA PRO A 84 6.85 -15.15 -6.11
C PRO A 84 5.95 -16.15 -6.84
N ASP A 85 5.14 -16.87 -6.06
CA ASP A 85 4.12 -17.77 -6.58
C ASP A 85 2.87 -16.97 -6.95
N TRP A 86 2.79 -16.60 -8.22
CA TRP A 86 1.65 -15.85 -8.76
C TRP A 86 0.37 -16.68 -8.83
N ASP A 87 0.48 -17.99 -9.03
CA ASP A 87 -0.68 -18.87 -9.10
C ASP A 87 -1.39 -18.94 -7.74
N LYS A 88 -0.60 -18.95 -6.65
CA LYS A 88 -1.12 -18.84 -5.29
C LYS A 88 -1.90 -17.53 -5.06
N LEU A 89 -1.36 -16.38 -5.53
CA LEU A 89 -2.09 -15.11 -5.43
C LEU A 89 -3.39 -15.13 -6.22
N LEU A 90 -3.35 -15.62 -7.46
CA LEU A 90 -4.51 -15.67 -8.34
C LEU A 90 -5.59 -16.66 -7.89
N ALA A 91 -5.22 -17.64 -7.06
CA ALA A 91 -6.16 -18.60 -6.48
C ALA A 91 -6.99 -18.02 -5.33
N TYR A 92 -6.62 -16.87 -4.75
CA TYR A 92 -7.42 -16.25 -3.70
C TYR A 92 -8.77 -15.78 -4.23
N PRO A 93 -9.85 -15.95 -3.45
CA PRO A 93 -11.17 -15.46 -3.81
C PRO A 93 -11.14 -13.94 -4.05
N LYS A 94 -11.77 -13.51 -5.12
CA LYS A 94 -11.93 -12.07 -5.37
C LYS A 94 -12.86 -11.47 -4.33
N ALA A 95 -12.41 -10.44 -3.65
CA ALA A 95 -13.25 -9.67 -2.73
C ALA A 95 -14.43 -9.03 -3.51
N LYS A 96 -15.59 -9.01 -2.87
CA LYS A 96 -16.81 -8.41 -3.42
C LYS A 96 -17.42 -7.50 -2.38
N LEU A 97 -18.01 -6.41 -2.84
CA LEU A 97 -18.81 -5.53 -1.99
C LEU A 97 -20.19 -6.15 -1.76
N SER A 98 -20.74 -5.96 -0.56
CA SER A 98 -22.16 -6.17 -0.30
C SER A 98 -23.00 -5.06 -0.96
N GLU A 99 -24.30 -5.25 -1.05
CA GLU A 99 -25.21 -4.22 -1.59
C GLU A 99 -25.16 -2.93 -0.75
N GLU A 100 -25.06 -3.05 0.57
CA GLU A 100 -24.96 -1.91 1.50
C GLU A 100 -23.64 -1.14 1.28
N GLU A 101 -22.52 -1.86 1.13
CA GLU A 101 -21.21 -1.26 0.86
C GLU A 101 -21.18 -0.56 -0.49
N GLN A 102 -21.75 -1.17 -1.53
CA GLN A 102 -21.84 -0.57 -2.84
C GLN A 102 -22.72 0.69 -2.83
N ALA A 103 -23.90 0.63 -2.18
CA ALA A 103 -24.79 1.76 -2.05
C ALA A 103 -24.13 2.94 -1.31
N PHE A 104 -23.30 2.66 -0.30
CA PHE A 104 -22.54 3.69 0.40
C PHE A 104 -21.51 4.38 -0.49
N ILE A 105 -20.85 3.61 -1.36
CA ILE A 105 -19.86 4.15 -2.31
C ILE A 105 -20.56 4.99 -3.41
N ASP A 106 -21.70 4.54 -3.90
CA ASP A 106 -22.42 5.20 -5.01
C ASP A 106 -23.25 6.39 -4.56
N GLY A 107 -23.68 6.44 -3.30
CA GLY A 107 -24.42 7.54 -2.70
C GLY A 107 -23.54 8.45 -1.83
N PRO A 108 -23.46 8.22 -0.52
CA PRO A 108 -22.79 9.14 0.41
C PRO A 108 -21.36 9.50 0.03
N THR A 109 -20.59 8.52 -0.51
CA THR A 109 -19.20 8.79 -0.91
C THR A 109 -19.12 9.67 -2.16
N GLU A 110 -20.00 9.47 -3.14
CA GLU A 110 -20.08 10.32 -4.33
C GLU A 110 -20.52 11.74 -3.96
N GLU A 111 -21.52 11.86 -3.12
CA GLU A 111 -22.00 13.15 -2.63
C GLU A 111 -20.89 13.92 -1.89
N LEU A 112 -20.13 13.24 -1.03
CA LEU A 112 -18.98 13.84 -0.35
C LEU A 112 -17.91 14.31 -1.35
N CYS A 113 -17.59 13.51 -2.34
CA CYS A 113 -16.66 13.89 -3.42
C CYS A 113 -17.13 15.15 -4.17
N ALA A 114 -18.44 15.27 -4.42
CA ALA A 114 -19.00 16.43 -5.12
C ALA A 114 -18.92 17.74 -4.30
N MET A 115 -18.85 17.65 -2.96
CA MET A 115 -18.72 18.81 -2.08
C MET A 115 -17.32 19.40 -2.02
N ILE A 116 -16.30 18.65 -2.49
CA ILE A 116 -14.90 18.98 -2.27
C ILE A 116 -14.26 19.58 -3.54
N SER A 117 -13.60 20.71 -3.33
CA SER A 117 -12.61 21.27 -4.24
C SER A 117 -11.25 21.22 -3.55
N ASP A 118 -10.35 20.37 -4.06
CA ASP A 118 -9.01 20.19 -3.47
C ASP A 118 -8.23 21.52 -3.38
N TRP A 119 -8.37 22.39 -4.38
CA TRP A 119 -7.80 23.73 -4.35
C TRP A 119 -8.31 24.58 -3.18
N GLN A 120 -9.63 24.54 -2.90
CA GLN A 120 -10.21 25.32 -1.79
C GLN A 120 -9.76 24.75 -0.44
N VAL A 121 -9.71 23.42 -0.30
CA VAL A 121 -9.18 22.75 0.90
C VAL A 121 -7.75 23.21 1.17
N GLY A 122 -6.88 23.20 0.16
CA GLY A 122 -5.50 23.67 0.28
C GLY A 122 -5.40 25.17 0.65
N GLN A 123 -6.32 26.02 0.19
CA GLN A 123 -6.32 27.45 0.55
C GLN A 123 -6.86 27.71 1.96
N GLN A 124 -7.85 26.95 2.39
CA GLN A 124 -8.48 27.10 3.69
C GLN A 124 -7.78 26.29 4.79
N MET A 125 -6.90 25.37 4.41
CA MET A 125 -6.21 24.43 5.31
C MET A 125 -7.19 23.59 6.14
N ASP A 126 -8.41 23.38 5.61
CA ASP A 126 -9.46 22.58 6.25
C ASP A 126 -10.52 22.16 5.21
N LEU A 127 -11.30 21.13 5.57
CA LEU A 127 -12.47 20.73 4.80
C LEU A 127 -13.62 21.74 5.01
N PRO A 128 -14.51 21.93 4.02
CA PRO A 128 -15.71 22.74 4.21
C PRO A 128 -16.61 22.17 5.33
N GLU A 129 -17.26 23.07 6.09
CA GLU A 129 -18.14 22.68 7.20
C GLU A 129 -19.22 21.65 6.80
N LYS A 130 -19.84 21.84 5.63
CA LYS A 130 -20.80 20.89 5.06
C LYS A 130 -20.22 19.48 4.83
N ALA A 131 -18.94 19.39 4.51
CA ALA A 131 -18.28 18.11 4.35
C ALA A 131 -18.08 17.42 5.72
N TRP A 132 -17.69 18.17 6.75
CA TRP A 132 -17.61 17.66 8.12
C TRP A 132 -18.95 17.15 8.63
N GLU A 133 -20.03 17.90 8.39
CA GLU A 133 -21.40 17.47 8.73
C GLU A 133 -21.79 16.19 8.00
N HIS A 134 -21.53 16.11 6.69
CA HIS A 134 -21.83 14.94 5.86
C HIS A 134 -21.03 13.71 6.32
N ILE A 135 -19.74 13.86 6.61
CA ILE A 135 -18.86 12.80 7.13
C ILE A 135 -19.44 12.21 8.42
N LYS A 136 -19.85 13.06 9.38
CA LYS A 136 -20.45 12.63 10.64
C LYS A 136 -21.82 11.99 10.44
N GLN A 137 -22.70 12.65 9.70
CA GLN A 137 -24.08 12.19 9.45
C GLN A 137 -24.13 10.81 8.80
N HIS A 138 -23.25 10.53 7.86
CA HIS A 138 -23.18 9.26 7.13
C HIS A 138 -22.27 8.22 7.77
N GLY A 139 -21.54 8.57 8.86
CA GLY A 139 -20.72 7.66 9.63
C GLY A 139 -19.45 7.23 8.93
N PHE A 140 -18.78 8.13 8.21
CA PHE A 140 -17.51 7.86 7.57
C PHE A 140 -16.37 7.53 8.55
N PHE A 141 -16.46 7.96 9.80
CA PHE A 141 -15.50 7.60 10.84
C PHE A 141 -15.72 6.20 11.43
N ALA A 142 -16.79 5.54 11.04
CA ALA A 142 -17.24 4.29 11.64
C ALA A 142 -17.37 3.14 10.63
N LEU A 143 -16.63 3.19 9.52
CA LEU A 143 -16.74 2.17 8.48
C LEU A 143 -16.42 0.78 9.02
N ILE A 144 -15.34 0.64 9.80
CA ILE A 144 -14.88 -0.64 10.37
C ILE A 144 -15.51 -0.97 11.73
N ILE A 145 -16.08 0.02 12.43
CA ILE A 145 -16.71 -0.21 13.75
C ILE A 145 -17.94 -1.09 13.54
N PRO A 146 -18.10 -2.18 14.32
CA PRO A 146 -19.27 -3.06 14.24
C PRO A 146 -20.60 -2.32 14.50
N LYS A 147 -21.66 -2.85 13.89
CA LYS A 147 -23.02 -2.30 13.99
C LYS A 147 -23.53 -2.25 15.43
N GLU A 148 -23.10 -3.17 16.30
CA GLU A 148 -23.46 -3.20 17.73
C GLU A 148 -22.97 -1.96 18.51
N TYR A 149 -21.91 -1.30 18.03
CA TYR A 149 -21.40 -0.04 18.58
C TYR A 149 -21.84 1.20 17.77
N GLY A 150 -22.79 1.03 16.85
CA GLY A 150 -23.31 2.11 16.01
C GLY A 150 -22.50 2.39 14.76
N GLY A 151 -21.52 1.55 14.42
CA GLY A 151 -20.74 1.63 13.19
C GLY A 151 -21.40 0.94 12.01
N LYS A 152 -20.69 0.86 10.90
CA LYS A 152 -21.17 0.23 9.66
C LYS A 152 -20.77 -1.26 9.55
N GLY A 153 -19.70 -1.67 10.20
CA GLY A 153 -19.19 -3.04 10.11
C GLY A 153 -18.81 -3.44 8.68
N PHE A 154 -18.29 -2.50 7.91
CA PHE A 154 -17.89 -2.73 6.52
C PHE A 154 -16.60 -3.57 6.44
N SER A 155 -16.46 -4.27 5.34
CA SER A 155 -15.27 -5.05 5.05
C SER A 155 -14.04 -4.15 4.81
N ALA A 156 -12.85 -4.70 5.00
CA ALA A 156 -11.61 -4.02 4.66
C ALA A 156 -11.56 -3.64 3.16
N TYR A 157 -12.21 -4.44 2.30
CA TYR A 157 -12.31 -4.13 0.88
C TYR A 157 -13.19 -2.90 0.62
N ALA A 158 -14.35 -2.79 1.28
CA ALA A 158 -15.20 -1.62 1.18
C ALA A 158 -14.50 -0.35 1.70
N HIS A 159 -13.82 -0.44 2.85
CA HIS A 159 -13.00 0.65 3.37
C HIS A 159 -11.95 1.11 2.34
N SER A 160 -11.23 0.17 1.73
CA SER A 160 -10.25 0.46 0.67
C SER A 160 -10.90 1.15 -0.54
N GLN A 161 -12.09 0.71 -0.97
CA GLN A 161 -12.79 1.33 -2.11
C GLN A 161 -13.27 2.75 -1.78
N VAL A 162 -13.78 2.99 -0.57
CA VAL A 162 -14.14 4.34 -0.11
C VAL A 162 -12.91 5.24 -0.08
N ALA A 163 -11.82 4.80 0.56
CA ALA A 163 -10.58 5.56 0.65
C ALA A 163 -10.01 5.88 -0.74
N MET A 164 -10.00 4.92 -1.65
CA MET A 164 -9.55 5.11 -3.03
C MET A 164 -10.40 6.16 -3.76
N LYS A 165 -11.74 6.09 -3.63
CA LYS A 165 -12.65 7.04 -4.28
C LYS A 165 -12.44 8.46 -3.74
N LEU A 166 -12.34 8.64 -2.43
CA LEU A 166 -12.05 9.93 -1.80
C LEU A 166 -10.68 10.48 -2.22
N ALA A 167 -9.65 9.62 -2.32
CA ALA A 167 -8.31 10.00 -2.73
C ALA A 167 -8.24 10.50 -4.18
N THR A 168 -9.13 10.04 -5.07
CA THR A 168 -9.23 10.59 -6.42
C THR A 168 -9.70 12.04 -6.44
N ARG A 169 -10.29 12.52 -5.35
CA ARG A 169 -10.81 13.87 -5.23
C ARG A 169 -9.90 14.79 -4.42
N SER A 170 -9.46 14.35 -3.23
CA SER A 170 -8.55 15.09 -2.36
C SER A 170 -7.81 14.13 -1.43
N GLY A 171 -6.49 14.33 -1.30
CA GLY A 171 -5.66 13.60 -0.36
C GLY A 171 -6.03 13.88 1.09
N ASP A 172 -6.37 15.13 1.41
CA ASP A 172 -6.75 15.55 2.76
C ASP A 172 -8.07 14.91 3.18
N LEU A 173 -9.06 14.88 2.27
CA LEU A 173 -10.32 14.20 2.49
C LEU A 173 -10.12 12.70 2.75
N ALA A 174 -9.34 12.04 1.91
CA ALA A 174 -9.04 10.62 2.06
C ALA A 174 -8.35 10.33 3.40
N SER A 175 -7.36 11.12 3.78
CA SER A 175 -6.63 10.98 5.05
C SER A 175 -7.56 11.18 6.25
N THR A 176 -8.44 12.18 6.20
CA THR A 176 -9.43 12.46 7.25
C THR A 176 -10.34 11.27 7.53
N VAL A 177 -10.78 10.55 6.50
CA VAL A 177 -11.63 9.36 6.65
C VAL A 177 -10.81 8.09 6.91
N MET A 178 -9.66 7.94 6.27
CA MET A 178 -8.84 6.74 6.35
C MET A 178 -8.22 6.56 7.75
N VAL A 179 -7.70 7.62 8.36
CA VAL A 179 -7.00 7.53 9.66
C VAL A 179 -7.87 6.93 10.76
N PRO A 180 -9.11 7.38 11.00
CA PRO A 180 -10.00 6.74 11.98
C PRO A 180 -10.33 5.28 11.70
N ASN A 181 -10.37 4.89 10.43
CA ASN A 181 -10.81 3.58 9.96
C ASN A 181 -9.67 2.58 9.64
N SER A 182 -8.41 2.96 9.76
CA SER A 182 -7.29 2.05 9.49
C SER A 182 -6.58 1.66 10.78
N LEU A 183 -5.39 2.14 11.01
CA LEU A 183 -4.61 1.86 12.22
C LEU A 183 -5.07 2.68 13.44
N GLY A 184 -6.33 3.10 13.44
CA GLY A 184 -6.90 3.94 14.50
C GLY A 184 -7.23 3.17 15.77
N PRO A 185 -7.54 3.90 16.85
CA PRO A 185 -7.89 3.32 18.15
C PRO A 185 -9.09 2.36 18.11
N ALA A 186 -9.99 2.51 17.14
CA ALA A 186 -11.16 1.64 17.03
C ALA A 186 -10.77 0.17 16.84
N GLU A 187 -9.85 -0.13 15.93
CA GLU A 187 -9.39 -1.50 15.70
C GLU A 187 -8.62 -2.06 16.91
N LEU A 188 -7.77 -1.23 17.51
CA LEU A 188 -7.05 -1.61 18.72
C LEU A 188 -8.00 -1.89 19.89
N LEU A 189 -9.05 -1.08 20.08
CA LEU A 189 -10.06 -1.30 21.09
C LEU A 189 -10.86 -2.58 20.83
N LEU A 190 -11.20 -2.87 19.58
CA LEU A 190 -11.92 -4.09 19.22
C LEU A 190 -11.12 -5.35 19.54
N HIS A 191 -9.80 -5.34 19.32
CA HIS A 191 -8.95 -6.50 19.55
C HIS A 191 -8.43 -6.62 20.98
N TYR A 192 -8.10 -5.49 21.62
CA TYR A 192 -7.37 -5.48 22.89
C TYR A 192 -8.04 -4.67 24.00
N GLY A 193 -9.08 -3.91 23.71
CA GLY A 193 -9.83 -3.12 24.70
C GLY A 193 -10.62 -4.00 25.68
N THR A 194 -10.84 -3.51 26.90
CA THR A 194 -11.82 -4.08 27.81
C THR A 194 -13.24 -3.80 27.31
N ASP A 195 -14.23 -4.53 27.83
CA ASP A 195 -15.64 -4.28 27.49
C ASP A 195 -16.08 -2.86 27.84
N GLU A 196 -15.61 -2.33 28.97
CA GLU A 196 -15.89 -0.94 29.40
C GLU A 196 -15.29 0.07 28.41
N GLN A 197 -14.05 -0.15 27.96
CA GLN A 197 -13.41 0.71 26.98
C GLN A 197 -14.14 0.67 25.63
N ARG A 198 -14.50 -0.51 25.15
CA ARG A 198 -15.29 -0.67 23.92
C ARG A 198 -16.63 0.03 23.98
N GLN A 199 -17.37 -0.18 25.07
CA GLN A 199 -18.68 0.44 25.30
C GLN A 199 -18.59 1.97 25.44
N HIS A 200 -17.50 2.49 25.99
CA HIS A 200 -17.32 3.92 26.17
C HIS A 200 -16.89 4.63 24.88
N TYR A 201 -15.85 4.13 24.22
CA TYR A 201 -15.21 4.86 23.12
C TYR A 201 -15.82 4.57 21.75
N LEU A 202 -16.11 3.31 21.42
CA LEU A 202 -16.54 2.96 20.07
C LEU A 202 -17.83 3.67 19.61
N PRO A 203 -18.89 3.81 20.44
CA PRO A 203 -20.07 4.57 20.03
C PRO A 203 -19.81 6.05 19.82
N ARG A 204 -18.89 6.66 20.59
CA ARG A 204 -18.53 8.07 20.44
C ARG A 204 -17.75 8.31 19.16
N MET A 205 -16.81 7.41 18.87
CA MET A 205 -16.07 7.42 17.60
C MET A 205 -17.01 7.18 16.41
N ALA A 206 -17.97 6.28 16.54
CA ALA A 206 -18.94 5.99 15.50
C ALA A 206 -19.80 7.21 15.12
N ARG A 207 -20.15 8.04 16.09
CA ARG A 207 -20.87 9.30 15.85
C ARG A 207 -19.97 10.46 15.42
N GLY A 208 -18.66 10.29 15.49
CA GLY A 208 -17.70 11.38 15.24
C GLY A 208 -17.68 12.45 16.37
N ASP A 209 -18.08 12.07 17.60
CA ASP A 209 -17.89 12.90 18.79
C ASP A 209 -16.42 12.94 19.19
N ASP A 210 -15.75 11.78 19.06
CA ASP A 210 -14.32 11.63 19.27
C ASP A 210 -13.67 11.23 17.94
N ILE A 211 -12.84 12.10 17.39
CA ILE A 211 -12.10 11.83 16.15
C ILE A 211 -10.66 11.46 16.54
N PRO A 212 -10.23 10.22 16.31
CA PRO A 212 -8.88 9.80 16.67
C PRO A 212 -7.84 10.42 15.75
N CYS A 213 -6.66 10.68 16.31
CA CYS A 213 -5.50 11.16 15.57
C CYS A 213 -4.23 10.45 16.04
N PHE A 214 -3.18 10.51 15.21
CA PHE A 214 -1.84 10.09 15.59
C PHE A 214 -1.09 11.26 16.26
N ALA A 215 -0.57 11.02 17.46
CA ALA A 215 0.29 11.95 18.18
C ALA A 215 1.70 11.34 18.28
N LEU A 216 2.39 11.28 17.15
CA LEU A 216 3.77 10.78 17.07
C LEU A 216 4.74 11.90 17.46
N THR A 217 5.65 11.60 18.39
CA THR A 217 6.71 12.50 18.86
C THR A 217 8.08 11.90 18.52
#